data_c884635626d240abd9f07bbdb977fe26
#
_entry.id   c884635626d240abd9f07bbdb977fe26
#
_cell.length_a   1.000
_cell.length_b   1.000
_cell.length_c   1.000
_cell.angle_alpha   90.00
_cell.angle_beta   90.00
_cell.angle_gamma   90.00
#
_symmetry.space_group_name_H-M   'P 1'
#
loop_
_entity.id
_entity.type
_entity.pdbx_description
1 polymer ?
#
loop_
_entity_poly.entity_id
_entity_poly.type
_entity_poly.pdbx_seq_one_letter_code
_entity_poly.pdbx_strand_id
1 'polypeptide(L)'
;LGKTKEMGWNMQHQRKDTQPQIGEFRRPPTPTPVPEILIEGENMSKTAFIGSGSMARAIIGGLVRHGVPGSDILVVNPRNPKSTGEVKAMYGAIPSAPEDIRGADTVVVAVKPQSFPDAAPAYRDFIAPGALVVTIMAGIGSATVEAAFPQARVVRVMPNIAMAVGCGASGVAPGRTATDADVQRVLEIFRCGGAAVAIDEREIDEVAALSGSGAAYIYLLVEALRDAAIEDGMAPEKAAMLARQTLIGAARQLEAEDVPPEELRRRITSKKGTTEAAIKTMCELGLPEAVKAGFRANKARSKELAAGTM
;
A
#
# COMPACT_ATOMS: atom_id res chain seq x y z
N LEU A 1 -81.13 26.14 -0.01
CA LEU A 1 -80.97 26.64 1.35
C LEU A 1 -80.33 25.50 2.19
N GLY A 2 -79.08 25.28 2.14
CA GLY A 2 -78.35 24.21 2.78
C GLY A 2 -77.16 24.74 3.53
N LYS A 3 -77.12 24.55 4.82
CA LYS A 3 -76.07 24.91 5.74
C LYS A 3 -74.92 23.94 5.60
N THR A 4 -73.72 24.43 5.21
CA THR A 4 -72.41 23.73 5.31
C THR A 4 -71.99 23.67 6.76
N LYS A 5 -71.83 22.46 7.30
CA LYS A 5 -71.14 22.21 8.58
C LYS A 5 -69.66 22.10 8.34
N GLU A 6 -68.89 23.02 8.89
CA GLU A 6 -67.47 22.88 9.08
C GLU A 6 -67.21 21.82 10.12
N MET A 7 -66.46 20.74 9.72
CA MET A 7 -65.91 19.74 10.63
C MET A 7 -64.45 20.10 10.84
N GLY A 8 -64.17 20.71 12.00
CA GLY A 8 -62.82 20.95 12.46
C GLY A 8 -62.11 19.63 12.81
N TRP A 9 -61.06 19.34 12.14
CA TRP A 9 -60.14 18.24 12.47
C TRP A 9 -59.12 18.76 13.47
N ASN A 10 -59.28 18.36 14.73
CA ASN A 10 -58.28 18.56 15.78
C ASN A 10 -57.35 17.37 15.79
N MET A 11 -56.19 17.48 15.14
CA MET A 11 -55.15 16.47 15.15
C MET A 11 -54.03 16.86 16.12
N GLN A 12 -54.28 16.63 17.40
CA GLN A 12 -53.24 16.47 18.38
C GLN A 12 -52.74 15.01 18.33
N HIS A 13 -51.90 14.68 17.38
CA HIS A 13 -51.08 13.47 17.46
C HIS A 13 -49.67 13.89 17.94
N GLN A 14 -49.41 13.54 19.18
CA GLN A 14 -48.04 13.55 19.74
C GLN A 14 -47.14 12.72 18.85
N ARG A 15 -46.33 13.38 18.06
CA ARG A 15 -45.14 12.76 17.43
C ARG A 15 -44.13 12.47 18.56
N LYS A 16 -44.04 11.20 18.95
CA LYS A 16 -42.82 10.74 19.63
C LYS A 16 -41.71 10.72 18.56
N ASP A 17 -40.97 11.81 18.44
CA ASP A 17 -39.75 11.87 17.69
C ASP A 17 -38.68 11.04 18.44
N THR A 18 -38.67 9.74 18.14
CA THR A 18 -37.47 8.94 18.36
C THR A 18 -36.54 9.14 17.13
N GLN A 19 -35.92 10.29 17.03
CA GLN A 19 -34.71 10.40 16.20
C GLN A 19 -33.66 9.42 16.77
N PRO A 20 -33.07 8.53 15.94
CA PRO A 20 -31.90 7.82 16.39
C PRO A 20 -30.86 8.88 16.75
N GLN A 21 -30.37 8.83 17.98
CA GLN A 21 -29.22 9.64 18.39
C GLN A 21 -28.09 9.24 17.46
N ILE A 22 -27.77 10.12 16.51
CA ILE A 22 -26.49 10.09 15.81
C ILE A 22 -25.48 10.29 16.92
N GLY A 23 -24.77 9.22 17.28
CA GLY A 23 -23.76 9.27 18.32
C GLY A 23 -22.83 10.44 18.02
N GLU A 24 -22.44 11.16 19.07
CA GLU A 24 -21.56 12.30 18.97
C GLU A 24 -20.43 11.98 17.98
N PHE A 25 -20.34 12.76 16.91
CA PHE A 25 -19.22 12.73 15.98
C PHE A 25 -17.96 13.07 16.81
N ARG A 26 -17.33 12.04 17.38
CA ARG A 26 -15.99 12.22 17.91
C ARG A 26 -15.15 12.69 16.74
N ARG A 27 -14.43 13.80 16.91
CA ARG A 27 -13.43 14.22 15.93
C ARG A 27 -12.63 12.97 15.55
N PRO A 28 -12.40 12.72 14.23
CA PRO A 28 -11.57 11.62 13.85
C PRO A 28 -10.29 11.72 14.69
N PRO A 29 -9.82 10.61 15.27
CA PRO A 29 -8.56 10.63 15.97
C PRO A 29 -7.56 11.25 14.98
N THR A 30 -6.78 12.22 15.46
CA THR A 30 -5.56 12.61 14.77
C THR A 30 -4.91 11.32 14.33
N PRO A 31 -4.47 11.20 13.05
CA PRO A 31 -3.82 9.98 12.56
C PRO A 31 -2.94 9.51 13.70
N THR A 32 -3.16 8.27 14.15
CA THR A 32 -2.37 7.71 15.26
C THR A 32 -0.94 8.08 14.91
N PRO A 33 -0.22 8.84 15.73
CA PRO A 33 1.16 9.11 15.45
C PRO A 33 1.73 7.72 15.20
N VAL A 34 2.21 7.46 13.99
CA VAL A 34 3.04 6.29 13.75
C VAL A 34 4.02 6.36 14.90
N PRO A 35 4.08 5.33 15.79
CA PRO A 35 4.92 5.43 16.96
C PRO A 35 6.22 6.01 16.48
N GLU A 36 6.66 7.09 17.13
CA GLU A 36 7.94 7.69 16.84
C GLU A 36 8.91 6.52 16.86
N ILE A 37 9.21 6.01 15.67
CA ILE A 37 10.24 5.00 15.53
C ILE A 37 11.49 5.82 15.82
N LEU A 38 11.75 5.97 17.12
CA LEU A 38 13.06 6.33 17.60
C LEU A 38 13.95 5.20 17.10
N ILE A 39 14.55 5.43 15.94
CA ILE A 39 15.73 4.69 15.55
C ILE A 39 16.77 5.20 16.56
N GLU A 40 16.66 4.69 17.79
CA GLU A 40 17.64 4.92 18.84
C GLU A 40 18.93 4.20 18.43
N GLY A 41 19.95 4.96 18.13
CA GLY A 41 21.27 4.39 17.92
C GLY A 41 22.19 5.36 17.19
N GLU A 42 23.17 5.80 17.90
CA GLU A 42 24.39 6.37 17.38
C GLU A 42 24.91 5.51 16.22
N ASN A 43 25.06 6.10 15.03
CA ASN A 43 25.44 5.49 13.74
C ASN A 43 24.29 4.77 12.99
N MET A 44 23.41 5.54 12.37
CA MET A 44 22.59 5.00 11.28
C MET A 44 23.54 4.50 10.18
N SER A 45 23.66 3.19 10.11
CA SER A 45 24.38 2.52 9.05
C SER A 45 23.80 2.91 7.69
N LYS A 46 24.66 3.24 6.73
CA LYS A 46 24.25 3.70 5.40
C LYS A 46 23.36 2.67 4.70
N THR A 47 22.27 3.15 4.12
CA THR A 47 21.39 2.34 3.29
C THR A 47 21.63 2.68 1.82
N ALA A 48 22.01 1.70 1.01
CA ALA A 48 22.20 1.86 -0.41
C ALA A 48 21.01 1.34 -1.21
N PHE A 49 20.63 2.06 -2.25
CA PHE A 49 19.60 1.65 -3.20
C PHE A 49 20.21 1.39 -4.56
N ILE A 50 20.10 0.17 -5.06
CA ILE A 50 20.41 -0.20 -6.44
C ILE A 50 19.17 0.01 -7.28
N GLY A 51 19.07 1.17 -7.94
CA GLY A 51 17.90 1.62 -8.68
C GLY A 51 17.22 2.83 -8.04
N SER A 52 16.62 3.67 -8.87
CA SER A 52 15.98 4.95 -8.49
C SER A 52 14.56 5.08 -9.04
N GLY A 53 13.87 3.93 -9.23
CA GLY A 53 12.49 3.86 -9.72
C GLY A 53 11.45 4.35 -8.70
N SER A 54 10.18 4.32 -9.09
CA SER A 54 9.06 4.82 -8.26
C SER A 54 9.01 4.17 -6.87
N MET A 55 9.25 2.86 -6.78
CA MET A 55 9.24 2.16 -5.50
C MET A 55 10.44 2.55 -4.62
N ALA A 56 11.66 2.64 -5.19
CA ALA A 56 12.82 3.14 -4.45
C ALA A 56 12.55 4.54 -3.89
N ARG A 57 11.99 5.44 -4.70
CA ARG A 57 11.61 6.80 -4.27
C ARG A 57 10.57 6.80 -3.16
N ALA A 58 9.58 5.90 -3.22
CA ALA A 58 8.57 5.77 -2.18
C ALA A 58 9.18 5.34 -0.83
N ILE A 59 10.09 4.36 -0.85
CA ILE A 59 10.80 3.89 0.35
C ILE A 59 11.71 4.99 0.89
N ILE A 60 12.54 5.62 0.06
CA ILE A 60 13.44 6.72 0.44
C ILE A 60 12.63 7.86 1.04
N GLY A 61 11.54 8.27 0.39
CA GLY A 61 10.66 9.32 0.90
C GLY A 61 10.01 8.95 2.24
N GLY A 62 9.69 7.68 2.47
CA GLY A 62 9.24 7.15 3.76
C GLY A 62 10.32 7.33 4.84
N LEU A 63 11.53 6.86 4.58
CA LEU A 63 12.67 6.97 5.49
C LEU A 63 12.96 8.43 5.88
N VAL A 64 13.06 9.31 4.89
CA VAL A 64 13.36 10.73 5.14
C VAL A 64 12.25 11.42 5.95
N ARG A 65 10.97 11.13 5.69
CA ARG A 65 9.84 11.64 6.50
C ARG A 65 9.90 11.18 7.96
N HIS A 66 10.53 10.05 8.24
CA HIS A 66 10.72 9.51 9.59
C HIS A 66 12.10 9.80 10.17
N GLY A 67 12.76 10.85 9.68
CA GLY A 67 13.96 11.41 10.28
C GLY A 67 15.30 10.80 9.82
N VAL A 68 15.29 9.83 8.87
CA VAL A 68 16.55 9.33 8.28
C VAL A 68 17.20 10.43 7.45
N PRO A 69 18.43 10.86 7.78
CA PRO A 69 19.11 11.86 6.97
C PRO A 69 19.31 11.38 5.52
N GLY A 70 19.00 12.23 4.55
CA GLY A 70 19.26 11.89 3.15
C GLY A 70 20.74 11.58 2.87
N SER A 71 21.67 12.18 3.64
CA SER A 71 23.11 11.90 3.60
C SER A 71 23.49 10.45 3.91
N ASP A 72 22.62 9.71 4.59
CA ASP A 72 22.84 8.31 4.95
C ASP A 72 22.24 7.34 3.92
N ILE A 73 21.65 7.89 2.86
CA ILE A 73 21.01 7.13 1.79
C ILE A 73 21.84 7.29 0.49
N LEU A 74 22.43 6.19 0.03
CA LEU A 74 23.16 6.12 -1.23
C LEU A 74 22.21 5.64 -2.33
N VAL A 75 22.27 6.27 -3.51
CA VAL A 75 21.41 5.86 -4.65
C VAL A 75 22.28 5.62 -5.88
N VAL A 76 22.33 4.37 -6.30
CA VAL A 76 23.14 3.91 -7.43
C VAL A 76 22.25 3.56 -8.61
N ASN A 77 22.38 4.31 -9.70
CA ASN A 77 21.73 3.99 -10.97
C ASN A 77 22.56 4.57 -12.15
N PRO A 78 23.67 3.93 -12.53
CA PRO A 78 24.55 4.44 -13.57
C PRO A 78 23.87 4.53 -14.95
N ARG A 79 22.82 3.75 -15.18
CA ARG A 79 22.05 3.80 -16.43
C ARG A 79 21.10 5.01 -16.52
N ASN A 80 20.83 5.68 -15.40
CA ASN A 80 19.94 6.86 -15.38
C ASN A 80 20.39 7.89 -14.33
N PRO A 81 21.47 8.65 -14.61
CA PRO A 81 21.99 9.69 -13.69
C PRO A 81 20.97 10.80 -13.43
N LYS A 82 20.07 11.10 -14.39
CA LYS A 82 19.03 12.09 -14.20
C LYS A 82 18.10 11.68 -13.05
N SER A 83 17.72 10.41 -13.00
CA SER A 83 16.83 9.88 -11.96
C SER A 83 17.46 9.93 -10.56
N THR A 84 18.76 9.68 -10.41
CA THR A 84 19.45 9.83 -9.12
C THR A 84 19.57 11.31 -8.71
N GLY A 85 19.76 12.21 -9.66
CA GLY A 85 19.73 13.67 -9.41
C GLY A 85 18.38 14.15 -8.91
N GLU A 86 17.27 13.62 -9.45
CA GLU A 86 15.93 13.93 -8.98
C GLU A 86 15.70 13.43 -7.54
N VAL A 87 16.18 12.22 -7.20
CA VAL A 87 16.11 11.68 -5.83
C VAL A 87 16.91 12.54 -4.86
N LYS A 88 18.12 13.02 -5.26
CA LYS A 88 18.90 13.98 -4.47
C LYS A 88 18.11 15.27 -4.22
N ALA A 89 17.54 15.84 -5.27
CA ALA A 89 16.81 17.09 -5.15
C ALA A 89 15.57 16.98 -4.23
N MET A 90 14.89 15.82 -4.24
CA MET A 90 13.68 15.59 -3.46
C MET A 90 13.94 15.19 -2.01
N TYR A 91 15.00 14.43 -1.75
CA TYR A 91 15.19 13.75 -0.46
C TYR A 91 16.57 13.97 0.16
N GLY A 92 17.47 14.67 -0.52
CA GLY A 92 18.85 14.86 -0.04
C GLY A 92 19.73 13.62 -0.14
N ALA A 93 19.25 12.52 -0.75
CA ALA A 93 20.01 11.28 -0.92
C ALA A 93 21.23 11.50 -1.84
N ILE A 94 22.25 10.69 -1.65
CA ILE A 94 23.56 10.85 -2.34
C ILE A 94 23.58 9.99 -3.60
N PRO A 95 23.61 10.57 -4.82
CA PRO A 95 23.95 9.84 -6.03
C PRO A 95 25.36 9.26 -5.88
N SER A 96 25.49 7.96 -6.06
CA SER A 96 26.70 7.20 -5.74
C SER A 96 27.13 6.30 -6.88
N ALA A 97 28.42 5.94 -6.90
CA ALA A 97 28.96 4.93 -7.78
C ALA A 97 28.73 3.51 -7.20
N PRO A 98 28.82 2.45 -8.00
CA PRO A 98 28.67 1.08 -7.51
C PRO A 98 29.61 0.71 -6.36
N GLU A 99 30.84 1.19 -6.38
CA GLU A 99 31.86 0.94 -5.36
C GLU A 99 31.53 1.55 -3.99
N ASP A 100 30.72 2.61 -3.93
CA ASP A 100 30.32 3.27 -2.68
C ASP A 100 29.40 2.38 -1.83
N ILE A 101 28.78 1.35 -2.42
CA ILE A 101 27.92 0.38 -1.72
C ILE A 101 28.68 -0.37 -0.62
N ARG A 102 30.01 -0.51 -0.74
CA ARG A 102 30.84 -1.20 0.28
C ARG A 102 30.68 -0.64 1.69
N GLY A 103 30.32 0.62 1.80
CA GLY A 103 30.08 1.29 3.09
C GLY A 103 28.65 1.18 3.60
N ALA A 104 27.79 0.40 2.94
CA ALA A 104 26.38 0.26 3.34
C ALA A 104 26.17 -1.09 4.04
N ASP A 105 25.48 -1.06 5.18
CA ASP A 105 25.07 -2.27 5.92
C ASP A 105 23.77 -2.86 5.38
N THR A 106 22.97 -2.04 4.73
CA THR A 106 21.72 -2.43 4.08
C THR A 106 21.74 -2.00 2.62
N VAL A 107 21.46 -2.95 1.73
CA VAL A 107 21.41 -2.70 0.28
C VAL A 107 20.04 -3.11 -0.26
N VAL A 108 19.25 -2.13 -0.70
CA VAL A 108 17.93 -2.37 -1.29
C VAL A 108 18.06 -2.52 -2.81
N VAL A 109 17.76 -3.71 -3.32
CA VAL A 109 17.75 -4.01 -4.75
C VAL A 109 16.38 -3.65 -5.33
N ALA A 110 16.34 -2.52 -6.04
CA ALA A 110 15.13 -1.88 -6.56
C ALA A 110 15.19 -1.68 -8.10
N VAL A 111 15.88 -2.56 -8.79
CA VAL A 111 15.88 -2.62 -10.26
C VAL A 111 14.65 -3.33 -10.79
N LYS A 112 14.37 -3.18 -12.08
CA LYS A 112 13.32 -4.00 -12.73
C LYS A 112 13.74 -5.47 -12.69
N PRO A 113 12.82 -6.43 -12.41
CA PRO A 113 13.15 -7.85 -12.34
C PRO A 113 13.92 -8.37 -13.56
N GLN A 114 13.51 -7.96 -14.76
CA GLN A 114 14.13 -8.34 -16.02
C GLN A 114 15.57 -7.86 -16.18
N SER A 115 15.94 -6.80 -15.44
CA SER A 115 17.30 -6.24 -15.48
C SER A 115 18.22 -6.84 -14.41
N PHE A 116 17.70 -7.64 -13.50
CA PHE A 116 18.48 -8.14 -12.37
C PHE A 116 19.61 -9.08 -12.78
N PRO A 117 19.41 -10.06 -13.70
CA PRO A 117 20.50 -10.95 -14.12
C PRO A 117 21.72 -10.19 -14.69
N ASP A 118 21.47 -9.13 -15.45
CA ASP A 118 22.53 -8.29 -16.04
C ASP A 118 23.13 -7.32 -15.03
N ALA A 119 22.37 -6.90 -14.03
CA ALA A 119 22.82 -5.91 -13.06
C ALA A 119 23.59 -6.56 -11.89
N ALA A 120 23.17 -7.71 -11.41
CA ALA A 120 23.72 -8.33 -10.22
C ALA A 120 25.26 -8.53 -10.27
N PRO A 121 25.88 -9.00 -11.38
CA PRO A 121 27.33 -9.16 -11.46
C PRO A 121 28.10 -7.85 -11.20
N ALA A 122 27.54 -6.72 -11.64
CA ALA A 122 28.21 -5.41 -11.50
C ALA A 122 28.26 -4.90 -10.05
N TYR A 123 27.48 -5.48 -9.14
CA TYR A 123 27.42 -5.06 -7.73
C TYR A 123 27.96 -6.12 -6.77
N ARG A 124 28.18 -7.35 -7.22
CA ARG A 124 28.58 -8.49 -6.36
C ARG A 124 29.78 -8.17 -5.48
N ASP A 125 30.84 -7.63 -6.07
CA ASP A 125 32.09 -7.37 -5.37
C ASP A 125 32.05 -6.14 -4.45
N PHE A 126 30.95 -5.38 -4.51
CA PHE A 126 30.75 -4.19 -3.70
C PHE A 126 29.80 -4.42 -2.52
N ILE A 127 29.09 -5.54 -2.47
CA ILE A 127 28.30 -5.92 -1.31
C ILE A 127 29.22 -6.53 -0.26
N ALA A 128 29.30 -5.91 0.91
CA ALA A 128 30.17 -6.36 1.99
C ALA A 128 29.73 -7.75 2.52
N PRO A 129 30.67 -8.59 2.97
CA PRO A 129 30.33 -9.84 3.65
C PRO A 129 29.45 -9.58 4.86
N GLY A 130 28.32 -10.30 4.95
CA GLY A 130 27.35 -10.13 6.03
C GLY A 130 26.44 -8.89 5.89
N ALA A 131 26.51 -8.12 4.80
CA ALA A 131 25.56 -7.05 4.54
C ALA A 131 24.14 -7.59 4.37
N LEU A 132 23.14 -6.80 4.77
CA LEU A 132 21.73 -7.11 4.57
C LEU A 132 21.30 -6.66 3.18
N VAL A 133 20.91 -7.60 2.33
CA VAL A 133 20.33 -7.32 1.01
C VAL A 133 18.80 -7.47 1.09
N VAL A 134 18.11 -6.39 0.77
CA VAL A 134 16.64 -6.36 0.72
C VAL A 134 16.22 -6.32 -0.75
N THR A 135 15.48 -7.32 -1.21
CA THR A 135 14.92 -7.33 -2.56
C THR A 135 13.44 -6.97 -2.57
N ILE A 136 13.06 -6.05 -3.46
CA ILE A 136 11.65 -5.67 -3.68
C ILE A 136 11.15 -6.06 -5.08
N MET A 137 11.87 -6.96 -5.75
CA MET A 137 11.59 -7.34 -7.12
C MET A 137 10.47 -8.39 -7.19
N ALA A 138 9.40 -8.06 -7.92
CA ALA A 138 8.33 -9.02 -8.18
C ALA A 138 8.87 -10.19 -9.03
N GLY A 139 8.47 -11.42 -8.71
CA GLY A 139 8.88 -12.61 -9.44
C GLY A 139 10.32 -13.09 -9.21
N ILE A 140 11.15 -12.38 -8.43
CA ILE A 140 12.50 -12.82 -8.08
C ILE A 140 12.51 -13.32 -6.64
N GLY A 141 12.75 -14.61 -6.46
CA GLY A 141 12.81 -15.25 -5.14
C GLY A 141 14.10 -14.92 -4.37
N SER A 142 14.05 -15.08 -3.03
CA SER A 142 15.22 -14.88 -2.17
C SER A 142 16.40 -15.76 -2.60
N ALA A 143 16.17 -17.01 -2.96
CA ALA A 143 17.20 -17.95 -3.41
C ALA A 143 17.98 -17.45 -4.63
N THR A 144 17.31 -16.77 -5.57
CA THR A 144 17.96 -16.17 -6.74
C THR A 144 18.90 -15.03 -6.33
N VAL A 145 18.48 -14.21 -5.36
CA VAL A 145 19.27 -13.10 -4.84
C VAL A 145 20.44 -13.61 -3.99
N GLU A 146 20.22 -14.66 -3.18
CA GLU A 146 21.27 -15.35 -2.42
C GLU A 146 22.35 -15.95 -3.34
N ALA A 147 21.96 -16.56 -4.47
CA ALA A 147 22.88 -17.07 -5.45
C ALA A 147 23.69 -15.94 -6.13
N ALA A 148 23.09 -14.80 -6.35
CA ALA A 148 23.76 -13.63 -6.91
C ALA A 148 24.74 -12.98 -5.91
N PHE A 149 24.39 -12.95 -4.62
CA PHE A 149 25.15 -12.32 -3.53
C PHE A 149 25.38 -13.31 -2.37
N PRO A 150 26.22 -14.35 -2.56
CA PRO A 150 26.36 -15.46 -1.60
C PRO A 150 26.97 -15.04 -0.26
N GLN A 151 27.60 -13.87 -0.18
CA GLN A 151 28.18 -13.31 1.05
C GLN A 151 27.17 -12.52 1.89
N ALA A 152 25.92 -12.27 1.37
CA ALA A 152 24.94 -11.42 1.99
C ALA A 152 23.86 -12.22 2.75
N ARG A 153 23.18 -11.56 3.69
CA ARG A 153 21.93 -12.01 4.25
C ARG A 153 20.79 -11.38 3.45
N VAL A 154 19.77 -12.16 3.10
CA VAL A 154 18.73 -11.72 2.16
C VAL A 154 17.36 -11.70 2.83
N VAL A 155 16.65 -10.58 2.69
CA VAL A 155 15.23 -10.44 3.04
C VAL A 155 14.47 -10.01 1.78
N ARG A 156 13.36 -10.68 1.50
CA ARG A 156 12.47 -10.35 0.38
C ARG A 156 11.26 -9.57 0.87
N VAL A 157 10.93 -8.51 0.16
CA VAL A 157 9.76 -7.68 0.49
C VAL A 157 8.87 -7.49 -0.73
N MET A 158 7.56 -7.57 -0.52
CA MET A 158 6.55 -7.19 -1.49
C MET A 158 5.82 -5.95 -1.00
N PRO A 159 6.28 -4.74 -1.38
CA PRO A 159 5.62 -3.48 -1.05
C PRO A 159 4.56 -3.10 -2.09
N ASN A 160 3.80 -2.05 -1.82
CA ASN A 160 2.94 -1.41 -2.81
C ASN A 160 3.19 0.11 -2.93
N ILE A 161 2.70 0.70 -4.02
CA ILE A 161 3.00 2.09 -4.37
C ILE A 161 2.39 3.11 -3.39
N ALA A 162 1.40 2.73 -2.58
CA ALA A 162 0.82 3.60 -1.57
C ALA A 162 1.82 4.02 -0.47
N MET A 163 3.00 3.38 -0.41
CA MET A 163 4.14 3.85 0.40
C MET A 163 4.53 5.30 0.09
N ALA A 164 4.35 5.75 -1.15
CA ALA A 164 4.67 7.13 -1.54
C ALA A 164 3.90 8.18 -0.72
N VAL A 165 2.70 7.80 -0.25
CA VAL A 165 1.83 8.65 0.57
C VAL A 165 1.72 8.18 2.04
N GLY A 166 2.60 7.29 2.48
CA GLY A 166 2.63 6.78 3.85
C GLY A 166 1.54 5.77 4.20
N CYS A 167 0.84 5.23 3.21
CA CYS A 167 -0.26 4.27 3.37
C CYS A 167 0.04 2.93 2.67
N GLY A 168 1.31 2.56 2.59
CA GLY A 168 1.75 1.30 2.01
C GLY A 168 1.33 0.07 2.81
N ALA A 169 1.30 -1.07 2.14
CA ALA A 169 1.19 -2.38 2.78
C ALA A 169 2.29 -3.28 2.21
N SER A 170 3.11 -3.86 3.09
CA SER A 170 4.30 -4.63 2.71
C SER A 170 4.35 -5.96 3.43
N GLY A 171 4.58 -7.05 2.70
CA GLY A 171 4.94 -8.35 3.26
C GLY A 171 6.47 -8.50 3.28
N VAL A 172 7.03 -8.90 4.41
CA VAL A 172 8.48 -9.06 4.65
C VAL A 172 8.77 -10.53 4.93
N ALA A 173 9.52 -11.16 4.06
CA ALA A 173 9.86 -12.59 4.13
C ALA A 173 11.37 -12.79 4.30
N PRO A 174 11.83 -13.58 5.28
CA PRO A 174 13.24 -13.93 5.38
C PRO A 174 13.66 -14.86 4.24
N GLY A 175 14.84 -14.61 3.67
CA GLY A 175 15.56 -15.63 2.93
C GLY A 175 16.24 -16.61 3.88
N ARG A 176 16.90 -17.62 3.33
CA ARG A 176 17.54 -18.69 4.10
C ARG A 176 18.68 -18.18 5.03
N THR A 177 19.32 -17.08 4.64
CA THR A 177 20.49 -16.51 5.35
C THR A 177 20.11 -15.40 6.32
N ALA A 178 18.85 -14.93 6.32
CA ALA A 178 18.38 -13.84 7.16
C ALA A 178 18.19 -14.30 8.62
N THR A 179 18.44 -13.40 9.54
CA THR A 179 18.17 -13.54 10.96
C THR A 179 16.87 -12.84 11.35
N ASP A 180 16.31 -13.14 12.54
CA ASP A 180 15.15 -12.44 13.07
C ASP A 180 15.43 -10.92 13.22
N ALA A 181 16.65 -10.55 13.60
CA ALA A 181 17.07 -9.14 13.67
C ALA A 181 17.02 -8.44 12.30
N ASP A 182 17.39 -9.15 11.23
CA ASP A 182 17.29 -8.61 9.88
C ASP A 182 15.84 -8.38 9.48
N VAL A 183 14.94 -9.33 9.81
CA VAL A 183 13.50 -9.17 9.56
C VAL A 183 12.95 -7.96 10.31
N GLN A 184 13.29 -7.80 11.58
CA GLN A 184 12.84 -6.64 12.37
C GLN A 184 13.34 -5.32 11.77
N ARG A 185 14.63 -5.24 11.41
CA ARG A 185 15.17 -4.07 10.75
C ARG A 185 14.45 -3.72 9.44
N VAL A 186 14.13 -4.73 8.63
CA VAL A 186 13.40 -4.50 7.37
C VAL A 186 11.95 -4.08 7.63
N LEU A 187 11.29 -4.66 8.64
CA LEU A 187 9.96 -4.21 9.07
C LEU A 187 9.98 -2.73 9.45
N GLU A 188 10.98 -2.26 10.20
CA GLU A 188 11.14 -0.84 10.56
C GLU A 188 11.28 0.05 9.33
N ILE A 189 12.15 -0.33 8.40
CA ILE A 189 12.35 0.41 7.12
C ILE A 189 11.01 0.56 6.37
N PHE A 190 10.23 -0.51 6.25
CA PHE A 190 9.00 -0.48 5.47
C PHE A 190 7.81 0.14 6.23
N ARG A 191 7.81 0.11 7.56
CA ARG A 191 6.85 0.84 8.40
C ARG A 191 6.95 2.36 8.24
N CYS A 192 8.09 2.88 7.84
CA CYS A 192 8.22 4.29 7.44
C CYS A 192 7.35 4.67 6.22
N GLY A 193 6.83 3.71 5.49
CA GLY A 193 5.95 3.92 4.34
C GLY A 193 4.52 3.41 4.53
N GLY A 194 4.17 2.87 5.72
CA GLY A 194 2.84 2.31 6.00
C GLY A 194 2.92 1.03 6.84
N ALA A 195 1.98 0.12 6.68
CA ALA A 195 1.96 -1.16 7.38
C ALA A 195 2.99 -2.14 6.79
N ALA A 196 3.71 -2.86 7.65
CA ALA A 196 4.58 -3.95 7.25
C ALA A 196 4.40 -5.15 8.20
N VAL A 197 4.31 -6.36 7.65
CA VAL A 197 4.07 -7.60 8.37
C VAL A 197 5.07 -8.68 7.94
N ALA A 198 5.57 -9.44 8.90
CA ALA A 198 6.38 -10.62 8.62
C ALA A 198 5.49 -11.74 8.06
N ILE A 199 5.98 -12.39 7.02
CA ILE A 199 5.28 -13.49 6.34
C ILE A 199 6.26 -14.62 6.00
N ASP A 200 5.73 -15.78 5.65
CA ASP A 200 6.52 -16.82 4.96
C ASP A 200 6.72 -16.40 3.48
N GLU A 201 7.87 -16.73 2.89
CA GLU A 201 8.12 -16.39 1.48
C GLU A 201 7.12 -17.03 0.53
N ARG A 202 6.49 -18.14 0.93
CA ARG A 202 5.41 -18.79 0.17
C ARG A 202 4.14 -17.94 0.04
N GLU A 203 3.96 -16.94 0.91
CA GLU A 203 2.81 -16.03 0.93
C GLU A 203 3.04 -14.77 0.07
N ILE A 204 4.21 -14.63 -0.53
CA ILE A 204 4.57 -13.44 -1.32
C ILE A 204 3.60 -13.22 -2.51
N ASP A 205 3.14 -14.29 -3.15
CA ASP A 205 2.22 -14.19 -4.28
C ASP A 205 0.81 -13.75 -3.82
N GLU A 206 0.41 -14.16 -2.61
CA GLU A 206 -0.81 -13.68 -1.95
C GLU A 206 -0.72 -12.18 -1.64
N VAL A 207 0.41 -11.73 -1.10
CA VAL A 207 0.66 -10.31 -0.82
C VAL A 207 0.68 -9.50 -2.12
N ALA A 208 1.31 -10.03 -3.18
CA ALA A 208 1.31 -9.39 -4.50
C ALA A 208 -0.11 -9.21 -5.04
N ALA A 209 -0.96 -10.24 -4.91
CA ALA A 209 -2.35 -10.20 -5.36
C ALA A 209 -3.24 -9.34 -4.45
N LEU A 210 -3.01 -9.34 -3.12
CA LEU A 210 -3.84 -8.64 -2.16
C LEU A 210 -3.52 -7.14 -2.11
N SER A 211 -2.27 -6.80 -1.81
CA SER A 211 -1.84 -5.42 -1.59
C SER A 211 -1.00 -4.86 -2.73
N GLY A 212 -0.13 -5.66 -3.35
CA GLY A 212 0.71 -5.21 -4.45
C GLY A 212 -0.10 -4.65 -5.63
N SER A 213 -1.15 -5.36 -6.03
CA SER A 213 -2.06 -4.97 -7.10
C SER A 213 -3.40 -4.42 -6.59
N GLY A 214 -3.69 -4.54 -5.29
CA GLY A 214 -4.99 -4.23 -4.69
C GLY A 214 -5.48 -2.81 -4.96
N ALA A 215 -4.57 -1.83 -4.98
CA ALA A 215 -4.91 -0.45 -5.31
C ALA A 215 -5.59 -0.34 -6.69
N ALA A 216 -5.16 -1.13 -7.69
CA ALA A 216 -5.77 -1.11 -9.02
C ALA A 216 -7.23 -1.60 -9.01
N TYR A 217 -7.56 -2.58 -8.16
CA TYR A 217 -8.95 -3.07 -8.03
C TYR A 217 -9.86 -2.00 -7.44
N ILE A 218 -9.33 -1.28 -6.46
CA ILE A 218 -10.05 -0.17 -5.82
C ILE A 218 -10.24 0.99 -6.81
N TYR A 219 -9.23 1.32 -7.61
CA TYR A 219 -9.36 2.35 -8.66
C TYR A 219 -10.42 1.97 -9.69
N LEU A 220 -10.47 0.70 -10.13
CA LEU A 220 -11.49 0.20 -11.04
C LEU A 220 -12.91 0.36 -10.46
N LEU A 221 -13.09 0.09 -9.15
CA LEU A 221 -14.39 0.31 -8.49
C LEU A 221 -14.77 1.79 -8.47
N VAL A 222 -13.82 2.69 -8.19
CA VAL A 222 -14.06 4.14 -8.20
C VAL A 222 -14.38 4.64 -9.60
N GLU A 223 -13.72 4.11 -10.62
CA GLU A 223 -14.03 4.39 -12.03
C GLU A 223 -15.46 3.98 -12.37
N ALA A 224 -15.86 2.76 -12.03
CA ALA A 224 -17.21 2.26 -12.30
C ALA A 224 -18.30 3.09 -11.59
N LEU A 225 -18.08 3.49 -10.34
CA LEU A 225 -19.01 4.36 -9.61
C LEU A 225 -19.13 5.75 -10.25
N ARG A 226 -18.01 6.34 -10.66
CA ARG A 226 -17.98 7.62 -11.37
C ARG A 226 -18.77 7.54 -12.68
N ASP A 227 -18.48 6.51 -13.46
CA ASP A 227 -19.03 6.37 -14.81
C ASP A 227 -20.55 6.14 -14.76
N ALA A 228 -21.03 5.30 -13.83
CA ALA A 228 -22.47 5.13 -13.60
C ALA A 228 -23.17 6.44 -13.24
N ALA A 229 -22.56 7.28 -12.41
CA ALA A 229 -23.14 8.58 -12.06
C ALA A 229 -23.18 9.54 -13.27
N ILE A 230 -22.18 9.48 -14.15
CA ILE A 230 -22.18 10.28 -15.40
C ILE A 230 -23.24 9.79 -16.37
N GLU A 231 -23.37 8.48 -16.54
CA GLU A 231 -24.41 7.87 -17.38
C GLU A 231 -25.84 8.26 -16.93
N ASP A 232 -26.04 8.41 -15.61
CA ASP A 232 -27.30 8.90 -15.02
C ASP A 232 -27.45 10.44 -15.03
N GLY A 233 -26.56 11.16 -15.71
CA GLY A 233 -26.68 12.61 -15.96
C GLY A 233 -25.97 13.52 -14.98
N MET A 234 -25.14 13.00 -14.07
CA MET A 234 -24.31 13.84 -13.22
C MET A 234 -23.15 14.46 -14.02
N ALA A 235 -22.83 15.73 -13.75
CA ALA A 235 -21.69 16.39 -14.36
C ALA A 235 -20.37 15.65 -14.02
N PRO A 236 -19.48 15.39 -15.00
CA PRO A 236 -18.27 14.56 -14.81
C PRO A 236 -17.38 15.00 -13.66
N GLU A 237 -17.20 16.30 -13.46
CA GLU A 237 -16.34 16.85 -12.39
C GLU A 237 -16.93 16.56 -11.01
N LYS A 238 -18.27 16.62 -10.87
CA LYS A 238 -18.97 16.30 -9.62
C LYS A 238 -18.90 14.81 -9.33
N ALA A 239 -19.17 13.97 -10.35
CA ALA A 239 -19.07 12.51 -10.21
C ALA A 239 -17.66 12.08 -9.81
N ALA A 240 -16.62 12.59 -10.46
CA ALA A 240 -15.22 12.29 -10.13
C ALA A 240 -14.84 12.72 -8.70
N MET A 241 -15.26 13.91 -8.29
CA MET A 241 -15.00 14.42 -6.95
C MET A 241 -15.69 13.56 -5.88
N LEU A 242 -16.97 13.26 -6.06
CA LEU A 242 -17.76 12.48 -5.08
C LEU A 242 -17.29 11.03 -4.99
N ALA A 243 -17.02 10.35 -6.10
CA ALA A 243 -16.52 8.98 -6.11
C ALA A 243 -15.19 8.87 -5.39
N ARG A 244 -14.23 9.79 -5.68
CA ARG A 244 -12.95 9.84 -4.98
C ARG A 244 -13.11 10.11 -3.49
N GLN A 245 -13.94 11.08 -3.10
CA GLN A 245 -14.12 11.44 -1.70
C GLN A 245 -14.81 10.32 -0.91
N THR A 246 -15.72 9.57 -1.53
CA THR A 246 -16.36 8.39 -0.92
C THR A 246 -15.33 7.32 -0.57
N LEU A 247 -14.40 7.02 -1.48
CA LEU A 247 -13.31 6.08 -1.19
C LEU A 247 -12.45 6.56 -0.03
N ILE A 248 -12.01 7.83 -0.06
CA ILE A 248 -11.18 8.40 1.02
C ILE A 248 -11.90 8.30 2.36
N GLY A 249 -13.19 8.64 2.40
CA GLY A 249 -14.01 8.56 3.61
C GLY A 249 -14.13 7.14 4.15
N ALA A 250 -14.42 6.17 3.29
CA ALA A 250 -14.52 4.76 3.68
C ALA A 250 -13.19 4.21 4.20
N ALA A 251 -12.07 4.54 3.55
CA ALA A 251 -10.73 4.13 4.01
C ALA A 251 -10.38 4.74 5.38
N ARG A 252 -10.71 6.01 5.59
CA ARG A 252 -10.50 6.67 6.89
C ARG A 252 -11.38 6.11 8.00
N GLN A 253 -12.59 5.67 7.67
CA GLN A 253 -13.45 4.97 8.64
C GLN A 253 -12.86 3.62 9.05
N LEU A 254 -12.36 2.83 8.09
CA LEU A 254 -11.68 1.57 8.37
C LEU A 254 -10.42 1.78 9.25
N GLU A 255 -9.70 2.88 9.06
CA GLU A 255 -8.52 3.22 9.86
C GLU A 255 -8.90 3.67 11.29
N ALA A 256 -10.01 4.39 11.43
CA ALA A 256 -10.44 4.98 12.71
C ALA A 256 -11.17 3.99 13.63
N GLU A 257 -11.74 2.94 13.09
CA GLU A 257 -12.58 2.00 13.83
C GLU A 257 -11.98 0.58 13.77
N ASP A 258 -11.70 0.01 14.94
CA ASP A 258 -11.22 -1.38 15.07
C ASP A 258 -12.40 -2.37 14.99
N VAL A 259 -13.06 -2.40 13.85
CA VAL A 259 -14.19 -3.31 13.57
C VAL A 259 -14.04 -3.92 12.17
N PRO A 260 -14.57 -5.14 11.96
CA PRO A 260 -14.52 -5.76 10.63
C PRO A 260 -15.27 -4.93 9.56
N PRO A 261 -14.80 -4.92 8.30
CA PRO A 261 -15.42 -4.16 7.21
C PRO A 261 -16.91 -4.46 7.00
N GLU A 262 -17.33 -5.70 7.21
CA GLU A 262 -18.73 -6.12 7.13
C GLU A 262 -19.59 -5.45 8.19
N GLU A 263 -19.07 -5.11 9.35
CA GLU A 263 -19.79 -4.38 10.39
C GLU A 263 -19.99 -2.91 9.97
N LEU A 264 -18.98 -2.25 9.43
CA LEU A 264 -19.10 -0.89 8.90
C LEU A 264 -20.15 -0.86 7.78
N ARG A 265 -20.09 -1.82 6.85
CA ARG A 265 -21.07 -1.96 5.79
C ARG A 265 -22.48 -2.16 6.35
N ARG A 266 -22.67 -3.01 7.35
CA ARG A 266 -23.97 -3.28 7.99
C ARG A 266 -24.58 -2.02 8.60
N ARG A 267 -23.77 -1.16 9.24
CA ARG A 267 -24.24 0.09 9.88
C ARG A 267 -24.86 1.09 8.89
N ILE A 268 -24.34 1.13 7.66
CA ILE A 268 -24.83 2.02 6.61
C ILE A 268 -25.84 1.35 5.67
N THR A 269 -26.20 0.08 5.93
CA THR A 269 -27.15 -0.69 5.12
C THR A 269 -28.47 -0.88 5.89
N SER A 270 -29.37 0.10 5.75
CA SER A 270 -30.69 0.01 6.36
C SER A 270 -31.59 -0.98 5.62
N LYS A 271 -32.43 -1.71 6.38
CA LYS A 271 -33.39 -2.67 5.82
C LYS A 271 -34.33 -1.96 4.84
N LYS A 272 -34.51 -2.50 3.64
CA LYS A 272 -35.28 -1.93 2.53
C LYS A 272 -34.77 -0.56 2.05
N GLY A 273 -33.53 -0.21 2.37
CA GLY A 273 -32.91 1.03 1.94
C GLY A 273 -32.24 0.91 0.55
N THR A 274 -31.84 2.05 0.03
CA THR A 274 -31.16 2.14 -1.28
C THR A 274 -29.82 1.40 -1.27
N THR A 275 -29.08 1.46 -0.17
CA THR A 275 -27.80 0.75 -0.01
C THR A 275 -28.00 -0.77 -0.04
N GLU A 276 -29.06 -1.29 0.62
CA GLU A 276 -29.37 -2.73 0.58
C GLU A 276 -29.69 -3.19 -0.85
N ALA A 277 -30.49 -2.42 -1.59
CA ALA A 277 -30.82 -2.72 -2.98
C ALA A 277 -29.55 -2.76 -3.85
N ALA A 278 -28.67 -1.77 -3.72
CA ALA A 278 -27.41 -1.70 -4.48
C ALA A 278 -26.48 -2.89 -4.18
N ILE A 279 -26.23 -3.18 -2.89
CA ILE A 279 -25.36 -4.29 -2.47
C ILE A 279 -25.92 -5.64 -2.95
N LYS A 280 -27.26 -5.83 -2.83
CA LYS A 280 -27.93 -7.04 -3.32
C LYS A 280 -27.68 -7.23 -4.82
N THR A 281 -27.93 -6.20 -5.62
CA THR A 281 -27.71 -6.25 -7.08
C THR A 281 -26.26 -6.56 -7.42
N MET A 282 -25.28 -5.89 -6.77
CA MET A 282 -23.85 -6.15 -6.99
C MET A 282 -23.47 -7.60 -6.66
N CYS A 283 -24.03 -8.16 -5.57
CA CYS A 283 -23.80 -9.55 -5.20
C CYS A 283 -24.44 -10.53 -6.19
N GLU A 284 -25.66 -10.28 -6.64
CA GLU A 284 -26.37 -11.09 -7.64
C GLU A 284 -25.64 -11.08 -8.99
N LEU A 285 -25.03 -9.97 -9.36
CA LEU A 285 -24.18 -9.85 -10.54
C LEU A 285 -22.76 -10.44 -10.34
N GLY A 286 -22.46 -11.00 -9.16
CA GLY A 286 -21.25 -11.77 -8.92
C GLY A 286 -20.01 -10.94 -8.55
N LEU A 287 -20.15 -9.70 -8.09
CA LEU A 287 -18.99 -8.87 -7.70
C LEU A 287 -18.01 -9.59 -6.75
N PRO A 288 -18.44 -10.27 -5.66
CA PRO A 288 -17.50 -10.96 -4.78
C PRO A 288 -16.71 -12.06 -5.50
N GLU A 289 -17.34 -12.80 -6.40
CA GLU A 289 -16.69 -13.88 -7.15
C GLU A 289 -15.75 -13.32 -8.22
N ALA A 290 -16.11 -12.21 -8.85
CA ALA A 290 -15.20 -11.52 -9.78
C ALA A 290 -13.92 -11.04 -9.09
N VAL A 291 -14.02 -10.47 -7.88
CA VAL A 291 -12.86 -10.06 -7.08
C VAL A 291 -11.97 -11.27 -6.71
N LYS A 292 -12.59 -12.38 -6.25
CA LYS A 292 -11.84 -13.61 -5.95
C LYS A 292 -11.16 -14.19 -7.19
N ALA A 293 -11.82 -14.16 -8.34
CA ALA A 293 -11.26 -14.61 -9.60
C ALA A 293 -10.07 -13.76 -10.04
N GLY A 294 -10.18 -12.43 -9.94
CA GLY A 294 -9.10 -11.49 -10.21
C GLY A 294 -7.87 -11.72 -9.31
N PHE A 295 -8.10 -11.93 -8.01
CA PHE A 295 -7.05 -12.29 -7.06
C PHE A 295 -6.32 -13.58 -7.48
N ARG A 296 -7.04 -14.63 -7.83
CA ARG A 296 -6.46 -15.91 -8.27
C ARG A 296 -5.66 -15.75 -9.57
N ALA A 297 -6.18 -14.99 -10.53
CA ALA A 297 -5.49 -14.71 -11.80
C ALA A 297 -4.18 -13.96 -11.58
N ASN A 298 -4.18 -12.95 -10.69
CA ASN A 298 -2.97 -12.21 -10.32
C ASN A 298 -1.92 -13.15 -9.70
N LYS A 299 -2.33 -13.97 -8.72
CA LYS A 299 -1.44 -14.94 -8.07
C LYS A 299 -0.85 -15.95 -9.06
N ALA A 300 -1.66 -16.46 -10.00
CA ALA A 300 -1.20 -17.36 -11.06
C ALA A 300 -0.13 -16.69 -11.93
N ARG A 301 -0.40 -15.42 -12.34
CA ARG A 301 0.56 -14.67 -13.15
C ARG A 301 1.85 -14.34 -12.41
N SER A 302 1.77 -14.05 -11.11
CA SER A 302 2.97 -13.85 -10.27
C SER A 302 3.88 -15.09 -10.30
N LYS A 303 3.30 -16.28 -10.15
CA LYS A 303 4.04 -17.55 -10.22
C LYS A 303 4.66 -17.82 -11.59
N GLU A 304 3.94 -17.53 -12.67
CA GLU A 304 4.48 -17.65 -14.04
C GLU A 304 5.71 -16.76 -14.25
N LEU A 305 5.63 -15.52 -13.78
CA LEU A 305 6.75 -14.57 -13.85
C LEU A 305 7.96 -15.07 -13.05
N ALA A 306 7.72 -15.64 -11.87
CA ALA A 306 8.77 -16.22 -11.03
C ALA A 306 9.42 -17.45 -11.66
N ALA A 307 8.65 -18.25 -12.42
CA ALA A 307 9.15 -19.43 -13.15
C ALA A 307 9.91 -19.08 -14.45
N GLY A 308 9.98 -17.80 -14.82
CA GLY A 308 10.64 -17.37 -16.07
C GLY A 308 9.87 -17.71 -17.33
N THR A 309 8.62 -18.12 -17.23
CA THR A 309 7.72 -18.39 -18.37
C THR A 309 7.12 -17.06 -18.85
N MET A 310 7.84 -16.36 -19.73
CA MET A 310 7.28 -15.24 -20.52
C MET A 310 6.97 -15.69 -21.92
#